data_c4142305e0870f057208ee1e497d1142
#
_entry.id   c4142305e0870f057208ee1e497d1142
#
_cell.length_a   1.000
_cell.length_b   1.000
_cell.length_c   1.000
_cell.angle_alpha   90.00
_cell.angle_beta   90.00
_cell.angle_gamma   90.00
#
_symmetry.space_group_name_H-M   'P 1'
#
loop_
_entity.id
_entity.type
_entity.pdbx_description
1 polymer ?
#
loop_
_entity_poly.entity_id
_entity_poly.type
_entity_poly.pdbx_seq_one_letter_code
_entity_poly.pdbx_strand_id
1 'polypeptide(L)' 'DPGFCNTNLSLVVVEIDIKDERNQNPIPQLEENEFIENFTVLLKDLPEELIKLEQTGYYLDARVQNVAAGIKIARTYNL' A
#
# COMPACT_ATOMS: atom_id res chain seq x y z
N ASP A 1 -1.82 0.34 16.86
CA ASP A 1 -3.11 0.75 17.35
C ASP A 1 -2.97 1.46 18.69
N PRO A 2 -3.15 2.79 18.71
CA PRO A 2 -2.87 3.58 19.92
C PRO A 2 -3.73 3.23 21.11
N GLY A 3 -4.84 2.56 20.93
CA GLY A 3 -5.70 2.16 22.03
C GLY A 3 -5.11 1.05 22.89
N PHE A 4 -4.23 0.23 22.31
CA PHE A 4 -3.62 -0.91 22.98
C PHE A 4 -2.11 -0.87 22.99
N CYS A 5 -1.52 -0.13 22.10
CA CYS A 5 -0.08 -0.08 21.93
C CYS A 5 0.41 1.36 22.00
N ASN A 6 1.56 1.56 22.63
CA ASN A 6 2.22 2.87 22.65
C ASN A 6 3.03 3.07 21.37
N THR A 7 2.44 2.82 20.23
CA THR A 7 3.11 3.00 18.95
C THR A 7 2.60 4.24 18.24
N ASN A 8 3.52 5.02 17.71
CA ASN A 8 3.21 6.15 16.87
C ASN A 8 3.47 5.77 15.43
N LEU A 9 2.48 6.01 14.58
CA LEU A 9 2.59 5.71 13.17
C LEU A 9 2.25 6.95 12.36
N SER A 10 3.01 7.14 11.29
CA SER A 10 2.74 8.21 10.34
C SER A 10 2.60 7.60 8.95
N LEU A 11 1.62 8.08 8.22
CA LEU A 11 1.50 7.76 6.80
C LEU A 11 2.24 8.85 6.03
N VAL A 12 3.22 8.43 5.24
CA VAL A 12 3.99 9.34 4.39
C VAL A 12 3.64 9.06 2.94
N VAL A 13 3.22 10.11 2.23
CA VAL A 13 2.95 10.01 0.80
C VAL A 13 4.14 10.59 0.05
N VAL A 14 4.71 9.78 -0.84
CA VAL A 14 5.88 10.18 -1.63
C VAL A 14 5.48 10.18 -3.08
N GLU A 15 5.72 11.31 -3.77
CA GLU A 15 5.51 11.38 -5.20
C GLU A 15 6.80 11.00 -5.92
N ILE A 16 6.66 10.11 -6.89
CA ILE A 16 7.79 9.61 -7.66
C ILE A 16 7.45 9.76 -9.14
N ASP A 17 8.38 10.37 -9.89
CA ASP A 17 8.21 10.48 -11.32
C ASP A 17 8.57 9.14 -11.97
N ILE A 18 7.56 8.43 -12.46
CA ILE A 18 7.76 7.13 -13.10
C ILE A 18 8.46 7.22 -14.44
N LYS A 19 8.55 8.43 -15.03
CA LYS A 19 9.30 8.66 -16.27
C LYS A 19 10.80 8.72 -16.04
N ASP A 20 11.23 8.92 -14.80
CA ASP A 20 12.63 8.89 -14.46
C ASP A 20 13.11 7.43 -14.43
N GLU A 21 14.13 7.12 -15.22
CA GLU A 21 14.64 5.74 -15.32
C GLU A 21 15.05 5.16 -13.97
N ARG A 22 15.49 6.00 -13.06
CA ARG A 22 15.90 5.56 -11.72
C ARG A 22 14.73 4.99 -10.92
N ASN A 23 13.50 5.33 -11.31
CA ASN A 23 12.30 4.92 -10.60
C ASN A 23 11.54 3.79 -11.28
N GLN A 24 11.94 3.39 -12.50
CA GLN A 24 11.18 2.40 -13.26
C GLN A 24 11.37 0.98 -12.77
N ASN A 25 12.53 0.68 -12.21
CA ASN A 25 12.84 -0.66 -11.71
C ASN A 25 13.45 -0.54 -10.32
N PRO A 26 12.64 -0.18 -9.30
CA PRO A 26 13.17 -0.06 -7.96
C PRO A 26 13.65 -1.42 -7.46
N ILE A 27 14.89 -1.44 -6.98
CA ILE A 27 15.44 -2.64 -6.38
C ILE A 27 15.36 -2.45 -4.86
N PRO A 28 14.57 -3.26 -4.17
CA PRO A 28 14.49 -3.13 -2.72
C PRO A 28 15.83 -3.53 -2.09
N GLN A 29 16.27 -2.73 -1.13
CA GLN A 29 17.43 -3.08 -0.32
C GLN A 29 16.93 -3.89 0.87
N LEU A 30 17.12 -5.18 0.80
CA LEU A 30 16.64 -6.11 1.80
C LEU A 30 17.79 -6.60 2.66
N GLU A 31 17.49 -6.80 3.93
CA GLU A 31 18.40 -7.52 4.79
C GLU A 31 18.35 -9.00 4.45
N GLU A 32 19.40 -9.72 4.83
CA GLU A 32 19.48 -11.15 4.61
C GLU A 32 18.26 -11.83 5.25
N ASN A 33 17.59 -12.69 4.49
CA ASN A 33 16.40 -13.45 4.88
C ASN A 33 15.08 -12.67 4.86
N GLU A 34 15.05 -11.47 4.32
CA GLU A 34 13.80 -10.76 4.10
C GLU A 34 13.33 -10.96 2.67
N PHE A 35 12.02 -11.16 2.53
CA PHE A 35 11.38 -11.29 1.22
C PHE A 35 10.31 -10.22 1.10
N ILE A 36 10.54 -9.26 0.22
CA ILE A 36 9.58 -8.19 -0.06
C ILE A 36 9.32 -8.17 -1.55
N GLU A 37 8.04 -8.22 -1.91
CA GLU A 37 7.61 -8.05 -3.28
C GLU A 37 7.00 -6.67 -3.45
N ASN A 38 7.33 -6.01 -4.55
CA ASN A 38 6.78 -4.70 -4.87
C ASN A 38 5.70 -4.83 -5.92
N PHE A 39 4.59 -4.16 -5.69
CA PHE A 39 3.46 -4.14 -6.62
C PHE A 39 3.13 -2.71 -6.99
N THR A 40 2.78 -2.52 -8.25
CA THR A 40 2.29 -1.23 -8.72
C THR A 40 0.83 -1.40 -9.11
N VAL A 41 -0.03 -0.59 -8.51
CA VAL A 41 -1.45 -0.63 -8.81
C VAL A 41 -1.96 0.79 -9.05
N LEU A 42 -3.03 0.92 -9.82
CA LEU A 42 -3.71 2.19 -9.94
C LEU A 42 -4.42 2.48 -8.62
N LEU A 43 -4.24 3.69 -8.12
CA LEU A 43 -4.80 4.06 -6.82
C LEU A 43 -6.32 3.88 -6.78
N LYS A 44 -7.01 4.21 -7.87
CA LYS A 44 -8.46 4.04 -7.96
C LYS A 44 -8.90 2.58 -7.84
N ASP A 45 -8.03 1.64 -8.17
CA ASP A 45 -8.32 0.21 -8.15
C ASP A 45 -7.77 -0.48 -6.90
N LEU A 46 -7.20 0.29 -5.98
CA LEU A 46 -6.54 -0.28 -4.80
C LEU A 46 -7.45 -1.23 -4.00
N PRO A 47 -8.72 -0.88 -3.71
CA PRO A 47 -9.56 -1.79 -2.94
C PRO A 47 -9.70 -3.17 -3.58
N GLU A 48 -9.92 -3.22 -4.87
CA GLU A 48 -10.11 -4.47 -5.60
C GLU A 48 -8.80 -5.26 -5.70
N GLU A 49 -7.70 -4.55 -5.92
CA GLU A 49 -6.39 -5.21 -6.02
C GLU A 49 -5.96 -5.82 -4.69
N LEU A 50 -6.26 -5.16 -3.57
CA LEU A 50 -5.97 -5.73 -2.26
C LEU A 50 -6.76 -7.00 -2.00
N ILE A 51 -8.02 -7.06 -2.43
CA ILE A 51 -8.82 -8.27 -2.30
C ILE A 51 -8.17 -9.43 -3.07
N LYS A 52 -7.70 -9.16 -4.29
CA LYS A 52 -7.03 -10.18 -5.10
C LYS A 52 -5.75 -10.68 -4.43
N LEU A 53 -4.95 -9.78 -3.89
CA LEU A 53 -3.72 -10.14 -3.20
C LEU A 53 -4.03 -11.00 -1.97
N GLU A 54 -5.03 -10.63 -1.20
CA GLU A 54 -5.44 -11.40 -0.03
C GLU A 54 -5.88 -12.80 -0.40
N GLN A 55 -6.64 -12.93 -1.49
CA GLN A 55 -7.10 -14.22 -1.99
C GLN A 55 -5.95 -15.12 -2.44
N THR A 56 -4.84 -14.54 -2.85
CA THR A 56 -3.66 -15.30 -3.26
C THR A 56 -2.68 -15.57 -2.10
N GLY A 57 -3.07 -15.24 -0.87
CA GLY A 57 -2.32 -15.60 0.31
C GLY A 57 -1.41 -14.54 0.88
N TYR A 58 -1.49 -13.31 0.37
CA TYR A 58 -0.68 -12.22 0.94
C TYR A 58 -1.33 -11.67 2.20
N TYR A 59 -0.50 -11.35 3.17
CA TYR A 59 -0.93 -10.61 4.35
C TYR A 59 -0.85 -9.12 4.05
N LEU A 60 -1.95 -8.42 4.37
CA LEU A 60 -2.05 -7.00 4.09
C LEU A 60 -1.90 -6.19 5.37
N ASP A 61 -1.14 -5.11 5.29
CA ASP A 61 -1.03 -4.18 6.40
C ASP A 61 -2.36 -3.44 6.59
N ALA A 62 -2.78 -3.30 7.84
CA ALA A 62 -4.05 -2.66 8.15
C ALA A 62 -4.11 -1.20 7.69
N ARG A 63 -2.98 -0.52 7.63
CA ARG A 63 -2.91 0.88 7.20
C ARG A 63 -3.21 1.01 5.72
N VAL A 64 -2.69 0.08 4.92
CA VAL A 64 -2.99 0.04 3.48
C VAL A 64 -4.46 -0.26 3.27
N GLN A 65 -5.02 -1.17 4.04
CA GLN A 65 -6.45 -1.47 3.99
C GLN A 65 -7.30 -0.25 4.36
N ASN A 66 -6.84 0.56 5.29
CA ASN A 66 -7.55 1.79 5.67
C ASN A 66 -7.53 2.81 4.53
N VAL A 67 -6.43 2.92 3.80
CA VAL A 67 -6.37 3.79 2.60
C VAL A 67 -7.37 3.29 1.56
N ALA A 68 -7.42 1.99 1.32
CA ALA A 68 -8.36 1.41 0.37
C ALA A 68 -9.82 1.64 0.81
N ALA A 69 -10.10 1.51 2.11
CA ALA A 69 -11.43 1.79 2.65
C ALA A 69 -11.82 3.24 2.41
N GLY A 70 -10.89 4.18 2.59
CA GLY A 70 -11.14 5.59 2.30
C GLY A 70 -11.46 5.84 0.85
N ILE A 71 -10.79 5.15 -0.06
CA ILE A 71 -11.08 5.25 -1.49
C ILE A 71 -12.50 4.76 -1.80
N LYS A 72 -12.91 3.64 -1.20
CA LYS A 72 -14.27 3.12 -1.37
C LYS A 72 -15.32 4.10 -0.84
N ILE A 73 -15.06 4.69 0.31
CA ILE A 73 -15.95 5.71 0.88
C ILE A 73 -16.08 6.90 -0.07
N ALA A 74 -14.96 7.37 -0.59
CA ALA A 74 -14.96 8.50 -1.52
C ALA A 74 -15.78 8.19 -2.77
N ARG A 75 -15.68 6.99 -3.32
CA ARG A 75 -16.49 6.58 -4.46
C ARG A 75 -17.98 6.55 -4.12
N THR A 76 -18.32 5.97 -2.98
CA THR A 76 -19.70 5.79 -2.55
C THR A 76 -20.40 7.12 -2.38
N TYR A 77 -19.73 8.10 -1.85
CA TYR A 77 -20.30 9.40 -1.55
C TYR A 77 -19.94 10.48 -2.58
N ASN A 78 -19.26 10.07 -3.64
CA ASN A 78 -18.89 10.96 -4.74
C ASN A 78 -18.07 12.18 -4.29
N LEU A 79 -17.11 11.90 -3.45
CA LEU A 79 -16.22 12.94 -2.91
C LEU A 79 -15.08 13.28 -3.87
#